data_cf535a054e0dc3e22daf260d3a5d75a3
#
_entry.id   cf535a054e0dc3e22daf260d3a5d75a3
#
_cell.length_a   1.000
_cell.length_b   1.000
_cell.length_c   1.000
_cell.angle_alpha   90.00
_cell.angle_beta   90.00
_cell.angle_gamma   90.00
#
_symmetry.space_group_name_H-M   'P 1'
#
loop_
_entity.id
_entity.type
_entity.pdbx_description
1 polymer ?
#
loop_
_entity_poly.entity_id
_entity_poly.type
_entity_poly.pdbx_seq_one_letter_code
_entity_poly.pdbx_strand_id
1 'polypeptide(L)'
;MSSIVDLSDDPKYTIKTVASQTGIRPVTLRAWERRHEVLTPHRSDNRYRLYSERDVAILRWLKNRIDSGISISSAVNELRSMTTRDVWPDAVPTAPVRQVGFNATPPEKYAVRLSQALMRHDETDASDLLREAQAIFDLMTIFMQIFVPALVEIGDAWYNGRIRVTTEHFASAFLRGKLLSLLQAYPSRRNAPYILLGGAPTEQHELGALMLAVLLRSLGYRVEFLGPDIPVDDLVDYASYEHPAMIVLSATTTPAALELKRMQEKLRKLRSAPVFGYGGMAFDLNPELREKIPGNYLGNTLELAVQNIKELLSRGGKKSVLA
;
A
#
# COMPACT_ATOMS: atom_id res chain seq x y z
N MET A 1 16.27 -6.03 -31.35
CA MET A 1 16.13 -6.19 -29.89
C MET A 1 17.26 -7.09 -29.44
N SER A 2 17.95 -6.75 -28.37
CA SER A 2 19.04 -7.59 -27.87
C SER A 2 18.47 -8.81 -27.17
N SER A 3 19.01 -10.00 -27.43
CA SER A 3 18.65 -11.21 -26.68
C SER A 3 19.20 -11.15 -25.24
N ILE A 4 18.56 -11.84 -24.30
CA ILE A 4 19.06 -11.92 -22.91
C ILE A 4 20.46 -12.51 -22.86
N VAL A 5 20.81 -13.38 -23.79
CA VAL A 5 22.16 -13.99 -23.88
C VAL A 5 23.27 -12.99 -24.20
N ASP A 6 22.94 -11.89 -24.87
CA ASP A 6 23.91 -10.86 -25.28
C ASP A 6 24.30 -9.93 -24.12
N LEU A 7 23.59 -10.00 -22.99
CA LEU A 7 23.85 -9.17 -21.83
C LEU A 7 25.03 -9.67 -20.99
N SER A 8 25.72 -8.74 -20.33
CA SER A 8 26.88 -9.03 -19.47
C SER A 8 26.53 -9.98 -18.34
N ASP A 9 27.40 -10.97 -18.13
CA ASP A 9 27.32 -11.92 -17.01
C ASP A 9 28.16 -11.50 -15.80
N ASP A 10 28.79 -10.31 -15.85
CA ASP A 10 29.59 -9.79 -14.75
C ASP A 10 28.71 -9.49 -13.53
N PRO A 11 28.99 -10.06 -12.36
CA PRO A 11 28.19 -9.87 -11.16
C PRO A 11 28.47 -8.52 -10.51
N LYS A 12 27.54 -7.58 -10.66
CA LYS A 12 27.72 -6.18 -10.17
C LYS A 12 26.56 -5.63 -9.34
N TYR A 13 25.39 -6.29 -9.35
CA TYR A 13 24.22 -5.78 -8.68
C TYR A 13 23.94 -6.49 -7.35
N THR A 14 23.68 -5.71 -6.29
CA THR A 14 23.25 -6.27 -5.00
C THR A 14 21.80 -6.71 -5.07
N ILE A 15 21.36 -7.58 -4.16
CA ILE A 15 19.96 -8.02 -4.06
C ILE A 15 18.97 -6.84 -3.89
N LYS A 16 19.39 -5.75 -3.25
CA LYS A 16 18.58 -4.53 -3.12
C LYS A 16 18.39 -3.84 -4.46
N THR A 17 19.48 -3.72 -5.23
CA THR A 17 19.45 -3.14 -6.58
C THR A 17 18.56 -3.98 -7.51
N VAL A 18 18.72 -5.29 -7.49
CA VAL A 18 17.90 -6.23 -8.28
C VAL A 18 16.42 -6.11 -7.91
N ALA A 19 16.09 -6.08 -6.62
CA ALA A 19 14.73 -5.92 -6.16
C ALA A 19 14.09 -4.60 -6.66
N SER A 20 14.85 -3.51 -6.60
CA SER A 20 14.42 -2.21 -7.14
C SER A 20 14.19 -2.25 -8.65
N GLN A 21 15.09 -2.90 -9.41
CA GLN A 21 15.03 -2.96 -10.87
C GLN A 21 13.97 -3.91 -11.43
N THR A 22 13.59 -4.94 -10.66
CA THR A 22 12.67 -5.99 -11.12
C THR A 22 11.29 -5.92 -10.46
N GLY A 23 11.15 -5.13 -9.39
CA GLY A 23 9.94 -5.12 -8.57
C GLY A 23 9.72 -6.41 -7.76
N ILE A 24 10.73 -7.31 -7.70
CA ILE A 24 10.64 -8.56 -6.96
C ILE A 24 11.27 -8.38 -5.58
N ARG A 25 10.52 -8.62 -4.51
CA ARG A 25 11.00 -8.46 -3.14
C ARG A 25 12.19 -9.38 -2.84
N PRO A 26 13.21 -8.96 -2.05
CA PRO A 26 14.38 -9.76 -1.72
C PRO A 26 14.05 -11.13 -1.13
N VAL A 27 12.98 -11.25 -0.35
CA VAL A 27 12.52 -12.52 0.23
C VAL A 27 12.01 -13.47 -0.85
N THR A 28 11.32 -12.93 -1.85
CA THR A 28 10.81 -13.68 -3.01
C THR A 28 11.96 -14.16 -3.89
N LEU A 29 12.95 -13.29 -4.17
CA LEU A 29 14.16 -13.67 -4.92
C LEU A 29 14.88 -14.83 -4.27
N ARG A 30 15.14 -14.77 -2.96
CA ARG A 30 15.77 -15.88 -2.22
C ARG A 30 14.94 -17.16 -2.22
N ALA A 31 13.60 -17.04 -2.24
CA ALA A 31 12.72 -18.20 -2.34
C ALA A 31 12.78 -18.84 -3.74
N TRP A 32 12.86 -18.03 -4.80
CA TRP A 32 12.99 -18.50 -6.19
C TRP A 32 14.35 -19.16 -6.42
N GLU A 33 15.45 -18.56 -5.96
CA GLU A 33 16.78 -19.18 -6.00
C GLU A 33 16.76 -20.57 -5.35
N ARG A 34 16.23 -20.68 -4.14
CA ARG A 34 16.26 -21.92 -3.37
C ARG A 34 15.29 -22.99 -3.89
N ARG A 35 14.08 -22.59 -4.35
CA ARG A 35 13.03 -23.54 -4.72
C ARG A 35 13.03 -23.91 -6.20
N HIS A 36 13.48 -23.01 -7.04
CA HIS A 36 13.40 -23.18 -8.50
C HIS A 36 14.76 -23.12 -9.18
N GLU A 37 15.83 -22.84 -8.41
CA GLU A 37 17.20 -22.72 -8.95
C GLU A 37 17.27 -21.83 -10.19
N VAL A 38 16.51 -20.71 -10.12
CA VAL A 38 16.35 -19.77 -11.24
C VAL A 38 17.65 -19.10 -11.60
N LEU A 39 18.45 -18.77 -10.58
CA LEU A 39 19.74 -18.12 -10.70
C LEU A 39 20.71 -18.70 -9.68
N THR A 40 22.01 -18.63 -10.02
CA THR A 40 23.10 -18.96 -9.12
C THR A 40 23.95 -17.70 -8.90
N PRO A 41 23.53 -16.79 -8.01
CA PRO A 41 24.23 -15.52 -7.83
C PRO A 41 25.65 -15.73 -7.33
N HIS A 42 26.59 -14.98 -7.86
CA HIS A 42 27.96 -14.90 -7.36
C HIS A 42 27.98 -14.41 -5.92
N ARG A 43 28.96 -14.86 -5.14
CA ARG A 43 29.20 -14.34 -3.79
C ARG A 43 30.48 -13.54 -3.78
N SER A 44 30.39 -12.28 -3.34
CA SER A 44 31.59 -11.45 -3.07
C SER A 44 32.42 -12.03 -1.93
N ASP A 45 33.65 -11.54 -1.74
CA ASP A 45 34.53 -11.92 -0.61
C ASP A 45 33.84 -11.75 0.75
N ASN A 46 32.96 -10.78 0.88
CA ASN A 46 32.13 -10.52 2.07
C ASN A 46 30.84 -11.38 2.11
N ARG A 47 30.73 -12.44 1.30
CA ARG A 47 29.60 -13.36 1.19
C ARG A 47 28.24 -12.75 0.75
N TYR A 48 28.23 -11.51 0.23
CA TYR A 48 27.04 -10.90 -0.35
C TYR A 48 26.72 -11.47 -1.73
N ARG A 49 25.42 -11.65 -2.03
CA ARG A 49 24.94 -12.04 -3.37
C ARG A 49 25.11 -10.91 -4.34
N LEU A 50 25.74 -11.20 -5.48
CA LEU A 50 25.88 -10.30 -6.62
C LEU A 50 25.25 -10.96 -7.85
N TYR A 51 24.57 -10.15 -8.63
CA TYR A 51 23.82 -10.53 -9.83
C TYR A 51 24.36 -9.77 -11.03
N SER A 52 24.27 -10.40 -12.20
CA SER A 52 24.67 -9.83 -13.49
C SER A 52 23.51 -9.06 -14.16
N GLU A 53 23.80 -8.37 -15.27
CA GLU A 53 22.77 -7.80 -16.15
C GLU A 53 21.85 -8.88 -16.72
N ARG A 54 22.43 -10.01 -17.09
CA ARG A 54 21.71 -11.18 -17.59
C ARG A 54 20.73 -11.69 -16.53
N ASP A 55 21.15 -11.82 -15.28
CA ASP A 55 20.29 -12.24 -14.18
C ASP A 55 19.09 -11.29 -13.99
N VAL A 56 19.31 -9.99 -14.06
CA VAL A 56 18.25 -9.00 -13.96
C VAL A 56 17.26 -9.12 -15.11
N ALA A 57 17.73 -9.35 -16.31
CA ALA A 57 16.87 -9.54 -17.49
C ALA A 57 16.03 -10.83 -17.40
N ILE A 58 16.63 -11.93 -16.94
CA ILE A 58 15.92 -13.20 -16.65
C ILE A 58 14.81 -12.95 -15.62
N LEU A 59 15.11 -12.29 -14.52
CA LEU A 59 14.13 -12.00 -13.47
C LEU A 59 12.98 -11.11 -13.97
N ARG A 60 13.24 -10.14 -14.83
CA ARG A 60 12.21 -9.31 -15.46
C ARG A 60 11.31 -10.13 -16.38
N TRP A 61 11.90 -10.99 -17.19
CA TRP A 61 11.13 -11.88 -18.05
C TRP A 61 10.22 -12.79 -17.24
N LEU A 62 10.73 -13.42 -16.17
CA LEU A 62 9.93 -14.24 -15.26
C LEU A 62 8.83 -13.44 -14.59
N LYS A 63 9.13 -12.22 -14.15
CA LYS A 63 8.13 -11.33 -13.53
C LYS A 63 6.99 -11.01 -14.50
N ASN A 64 7.30 -10.70 -15.76
CA ASN A 64 6.28 -10.47 -16.79
C ASN A 64 5.38 -11.70 -17.02
N ARG A 65 5.95 -12.91 -17.02
CA ARG A 65 5.17 -14.14 -17.16
C ARG A 65 4.21 -14.34 -15.98
N ILE A 66 4.70 -14.06 -14.77
CA ILE A 66 3.86 -14.15 -13.55
C ILE A 66 2.76 -13.09 -13.56
N ASP A 67 3.07 -11.87 -13.96
CA ASP A 67 2.09 -10.79 -14.08
C ASP A 67 1.03 -11.09 -15.15
N SER A 68 1.37 -11.89 -16.14
CA SER A 68 0.43 -12.44 -17.14
C SER A 68 -0.35 -13.67 -16.65
N GLY A 69 -0.21 -14.07 -15.37
CA GLY A 69 -0.98 -15.15 -14.75
C GLY A 69 -0.32 -16.53 -14.81
N ILE A 70 0.91 -16.64 -15.30
CA ILE A 70 1.64 -17.92 -15.36
C ILE A 70 2.31 -18.19 -14.00
N SER A 71 2.27 -19.45 -13.52
CA SER A 71 2.96 -19.79 -12.27
C SER A 71 4.48 -19.70 -12.42
N ILE A 72 5.19 -19.40 -11.33
CA ILE A 72 6.67 -19.34 -11.35
C ILE A 72 7.28 -20.65 -11.83
N SER A 73 6.75 -21.81 -11.42
CA SER A 73 7.25 -23.11 -11.85
C SER A 73 7.10 -23.31 -13.36
N SER A 74 5.96 -22.91 -13.93
CA SER A 74 5.71 -22.98 -15.38
C SER A 74 6.62 -22.03 -16.17
N ALA A 75 6.79 -20.78 -15.67
CA ALA A 75 7.67 -19.79 -16.30
C ALA A 75 9.15 -20.25 -16.29
N VAL A 76 9.62 -20.83 -15.19
CA VAL A 76 10.98 -21.38 -15.10
C VAL A 76 11.17 -22.57 -16.04
N ASN A 77 10.20 -23.48 -16.13
CA ASN A 77 10.27 -24.61 -17.07
C ASN A 77 10.26 -24.16 -18.53
N GLU A 78 9.47 -23.11 -18.85
CA GLU A 78 9.48 -22.48 -20.18
C GLU A 78 10.86 -21.91 -20.49
N LEU A 79 11.46 -21.12 -19.58
CA LEU A 79 12.81 -20.59 -19.76
C LEU A 79 13.84 -21.69 -19.98
N ARG A 80 13.84 -22.73 -19.15
CA ARG A 80 14.75 -23.89 -19.29
C ARG A 80 14.58 -24.58 -20.63
N SER A 81 13.34 -24.80 -21.07
CA SER A 81 13.06 -25.41 -22.38
C SER A 81 13.58 -24.56 -23.53
N MET A 82 13.50 -23.24 -23.44
CA MET A 82 14.02 -22.33 -24.45
C MET A 82 15.56 -22.35 -24.46
N THR A 83 16.20 -22.20 -23.30
CA THR A 83 17.67 -22.16 -23.17
C THR A 83 18.31 -23.49 -23.55
N THR A 84 17.67 -24.65 -23.32
CA THR A 84 18.15 -25.96 -23.74
C THR A 84 18.18 -26.10 -25.28
N ARG A 85 17.37 -25.32 -26.00
CA ARG A 85 17.33 -25.29 -27.47
C ARG A 85 18.18 -24.16 -28.06
N ASP A 86 19.01 -23.50 -27.20
CA ASP A 86 19.78 -22.31 -27.54
C ASP A 86 18.90 -21.11 -28.01
N VAL A 87 17.65 -21.12 -27.62
CA VAL A 87 16.71 -20.01 -27.86
C VAL A 87 16.60 -19.21 -26.58
N TRP A 88 16.98 -17.95 -26.64
CA TRP A 88 16.85 -17.04 -25.49
C TRP A 88 15.71 -16.06 -25.73
N PRO A 89 14.94 -15.74 -24.69
CA PRO A 89 13.94 -14.69 -24.82
C PRO A 89 14.59 -13.35 -25.19
N ASP A 90 13.86 -12.53 -25.92
CA ASP A 90 14.24 -11.13 -26.09
C ASP A 90 14.31 -10.45 -24.72
N ALA A 91 15.35 -9.66 -24.54
CA ALA A 91 15.41 -8.80 -23.36
C ALA A 91 14.19 -7.88 -23.41
N VAL A 92 13.34 -7.99 -22.38
CA VAL A 92 12.20 -7.08 -22.24
C VAL A 92 12.76 -5.67 -22.30
N PRO A 93 12.36 -4.82 -23.29
CA PRO A 93 12.90 -3.50 -23.42
C PRO A 93 12.72 -2.82 -22.06
N THR A 94 13.81 -2.44 -21.47
CA THR A 94 13.75 -1.45 -20.43
C THR A 94 13.16 -0.22 -21.09
N ALA A 95 11.91 0.15 -20.76
CA ALA A 95 11.69 1.58 -20.64
C ALA A 95 12.93 2.05 -19.86
N PRO A 96 13.71 3.03 -20.38
CA PRO A 96 14.95 3.39 -19.73
C PRO A 96 14.61 3.60 -18.26
N VAL A 97 14.98 2.62 -17.43
CA VAL A 97 15.10 2.89 -16.01
C VAL A 97 16.20 3.93 -16.04
N ARG A 98 15.81 5.20 -16.01
CA ARG A 98 16.75 6.25 -15.63
C ARG A 98 17.51 5.60 -14.50
N GLN A 99 18.80 5.38 -14.74
CA GLN A 99 19.71 5.12 -13.65
C GLN A 99 19.42 6.27 -12.69
N VAL A 100 18.60 5.98 -11.68
CA VAL A 100 18.46 6.87 -10.55
C VAL A 100 19.82 6.74 -9.92
N GLY A 101 20.72 7.61 -10.40
CA GLY A 101 21.99 7.84 -9.75
C GLY A 101 21.65 8.04 -8.28
N PHE A 102 22.58 7.81 -7.37
CA PHE A 102 22.47 7.98 -5.91
C PHE A 102 22.00 9.38 -5.45
N ASN A 103 21.43 10.17 -6.34
CA ASN A 103 20.75 11.46 -6.18
C ASN A 103 19.26 11.38 -6.46
N ALA A 104 18.58 10.25 -6.14
CA ALA A 104 17.13 10.26 -6.13
C ALA A 104 16.67 11.38 -5.19
N THR A 105 15.89 12.31 -5.71
CA THR A 105 15.28 13.35 -4.89
C THR A 105 14.58 12.67 -3.73
N PRO A 106 14.93 12.97 -2.46
CA PRO A 106 14.34 12.27 -1.33
C PRO A 106 12.84 12.59 -1.21
N PRO A 107 12.02 11.68 -0.65
CA PRO A 107 10.56 11.83 -0.59
C PRO A 107 10.12 13.15 0.04
N GLU A 108 10.87 13.67 1.01
CA GLU A 108 10.58 14.93 1.70
C GLU A 108 10.58 16.14 0.73
N LYS A 109 11.42 16.11 -0.30
CA LYS A 109 11.41 17.15 -1.35
C LYS A 109 10.16 17.06 -2.22
N TYR A 110 9.64 15.85 -2.47
CA TYR A 110 8.36 15.69 -3.16
C TYR A 110 7.21 16.22 -2.29
N ALA A 111 7.23 15.99 -0.98
CA ALA A 111 6.23 16.52 -0.07
C ALA A 111 6.15 18.06 -0.11
N VAL A 112 7.32 18.72 -0.02
CA VAL A 112 7.42 20.18 -0.10
C VAL A 112 6.95 20.72 -1.45
N ARG A 113 7.37 20.10 -2.56
CA ARG A 113 6.94 20.52 -3.91
C ARG A 113 5.44 20.29 -4.11
N LEU A 114 4.90 19.17 -3.62
CA LEU A 114 3.48 18.85 -3.70
C LEU A 114 2.63 19.86 -2.93
N SER A 115 2.98 20.17 -1.67
CA SER A 115 2.25 21.18 -0.90
C SER A 115 2.29 22.54 -1.58
N GLN A 116 3.43 22.96 -2.12
CA GLN A 116 3.58 24.22 -2.86
C GLN A 116 2.75 24.24 -4.15
N ALA A 117 2.74 23.18 -4.93
CA ALA A 117 1.94 23.08 -6.17
C ALA A 117 0.43 23.18 -5.82
N LEU A 118 -0.03 22.44 -4.81
CA LEU A 118 -1.42 22.47 -4.36
C LEU A 118 -1.82 23.83 -3.79
N MET A 119 -0.96 24.48 -3.01
CA MET A 119 -1.23 25.84 -2.51
C MET A 119 -1.30 26.90 -3.62
N ARG A 120 -0.68 26.67 -4.78
CA ARG A 120 -0.80 27.51 -5.97
C ARG A 120 -1.93 27.11 -6.91
N HIS A 121 -2.71 26.07 -6.58
CA HIS A 121 -3.74 25.46 -7.45
C HIS A 121 -3.18 24.92 -8.77
N ASP A 122 -1.91 24.47 -8.79
CA ASP A 122 -1.25 23.89 -9.96
C ASP A 122 -1.46 22.37 -10.01
N GLU A 123 -2.59 21.95 -10.58
CA GLU A 123 -2.94 20.54 -10.71
C GLU A 123 -1.97 19.78 -11.63
N THR A 124 -1.40 20.46 -12.62
CA THR A 124 -0.50 19.86 -13.59
C THR A 124 0.81 19.48 -12.92
N ASP A 125 1.46 20.43 -12.24
CA ASP A 125 2.70 20.18 -11.49
C ASP A 125 2.48 19.13 -10.39
N ALA A 126 1.39 19.24 -9.63
CA ALA A 126 1.04 18.25 -8.60
C ALA A 126 0.84 16.83 -9.19
N SER A 127 0.19 16.71 -10.35
CA SER A 127 -0.03 15.41 -11.01
C SER A 127 1.28 14.82 -11.55
N ASP A 128 2.16 15.65 -12.12
CA ASP A 128 3.44 15.22 -12.65
C ASP A 128 4.38 14.76 -11.52
N LEU A 129 4.42 15.50 -10.41
CA LEU A 129 5.14 15.12 -9.21
C LEU A 129 4.70 13.77 -8.66
N LEU A 130 3.38 13.54 -8.59
CA LEU A 130 2.86 12.27 -8.09
C LEU A 130 3.15 11.11 -9.05
N ARG A 131 3.12 11.35 -10.36
CA ARG A 131 3.50 10.34 -11.36
C ARG A 131 4.98 9.98 -11.25
N GLU A 132 5.85 10.97 -11.04
CA GLU A 132 7.27 10.76 -10.81
C GLU A 132 7.50 9.98 -9.50
N ALA A 133 6.85 10.38 -8.40
CA ALA A 133 6.95 9.70 -7.12
C ALA A 133 6.49 8.23 -7.19
N GLN A 134 5.37 7.94 -7.87
CA GLN A 134 4.85 6.59 -8.07
C GLN A 134 5.78 5.69 -8.88
N ALA A 135 6.60 6.26 -9.75
CA ALA A 135 7.61 5.51 -10.50
C ALA A 135 8.83 5.11 -9.64
N ILE A 136 9.05 5.78 -8.52
CA ILE A 136 10.26 5.65 -7.68
C ILE A 136 9.98 4.97 -6.34
N PHE A 137 8.86 5.32 -5.69
CA PHE A 137 8.54 4.92 -4.32
C PHE A 137 7.37 3.93 -4.26
N ASP A 138 7.35 3.11 -3.21
CA ASP A 138 6.17 2.31 -2.87
C ASP A 138 5.05 3.17 -2.25
N LEU A 139 3.83 2.61 -2.20
CA LEU A 139 2.66 3.33 -1.69
C LEU A 139 2.82 3.80 -0.24
N MET A 140 3.47 3.01 0.61
CA MET A 140 3.66 3.36 2.01
C MET A 140 4.57 4.60 2.12
N THR A 141 5.66 4.62 1.38
CA THR A 141 6.56 5.78 1.30
C THR A 141 5.83 7.01 0.75
N ILE A 142 5.02 6.85 -0.32
CA ILE A 142 4.24 7.95 -0.88
C ILE A 142 3.27 8.51 0.15
N PHE A 143 2.56 7.66 0.87
CA PHE A 143 1.58 8.14 1.84
C PHE A 143 2.22 8.76 3.08
N MET A 144 3.21 8.08 3.67
CA MET A 144 3.80 8.53 4.93
C MET A 144 4.84 9.64 4.78
N GLN A 145 5.57 9.68 3.65
CA GLN A 145 6.68 10.63 3.48
C GLN A 145 6.39 11.73 2.45
N ILE A 146 5.29 11.61 1.68
CA ILE A 146 4.90 12.65 0.71
C ILE A 146 3.51 13.21 1.04
N PHE A 147 2.45 12.37 1.09
CA PHE A 147 1.08 12.86 1.28
C PHE A 147 0.85 13.43 2.68
N VAL A 148 1.20 12.68 3.73
CA VAL A 148 0.98 13.13 5.11
C VAL A 148 1.73 14.43 5.40
N PRO A 149 3.05 14.57 5.11
CA PRO A 149 3.73 15.84 5.33
C PRO A 149 3.18 16.99 4.49
N ALA A 150 2.77 16.74 3.23
CA ALA A 150 2.16 17.78 2.41
C ALA A 150 0.82 18.25 2.99
N LEU A 151 -0.03 17.32 3.47
CA LEU A 151 -1.30 17.65 4.12
C LEU A 151 -1.11 18.42 5.42
N VAL A 152 -0.11 18.05 6.24
CA VAL A 152 0.24 18.77 7.46
C VAL A 152 0.65 20.20 7.14
N GLU A 153 1.56 20.41 6.16
CA GLU A 153 1.99 21.75 5.75
C GLU A 153 0.83 22.61 5.23
N ILE A 154 -0.10 22.02 4.45
CA ILE A 154 -1.28 22.71 3.95
C ILE A 154 -2.23 23.07 5.11
N GLY A 155 -2.46 22.13 6.04
CA GLY A 155 -3.27 22.38 7.23
C GLY A 155 -2.69 23.47 8.14
N ASP A 156 -1.38 23.44 8.38
CA ASP A 156 -0.66 24.47 9.14
C ASP A 156 -0.69 25.83 8.41
N ALA A 157 -0.59 25.85 7.10
CA ALA A 157 -0.69 27.08 6.31
C ALA A 157 -2.09 27.70 6.43
N TRP A 158 -3.14 26.89 6.41
CA TRP A 158 -4.51 27.35 6.61
C TRP A 158 -4.73 27.83 8.05
N TYR A 159 -4.34 27.05 9.06
CA TYR A 159 -4.50 27.40 10.47
C TYR A 159 -3.82 28.72 10.82
N ASN A 160 -2.64 28.99 10.27
CA ASN A 160 -1.89 30.21 10.44
C ASN A 160 -2.32 31.35 9.50
N GLY A 161 -3.39 31.21 8.73
CA GLY A 161 -3.92 32.23 7.83
C GLY A 161 -3.06 32.53 6.60
N ARG A 162 -2.07 31.69 6.29
CA ARG A 162 -1.19 31.81 5.11
C ARG A 162 -1.92 31.50 3.79
N ILE A 163 -2.93 30.62 3.86
CA ILE A 163 -3.81 30.28 2.75
C ILE A 163 -5.27 30.37 3.19
N ARG A 164 -6.18 30.44 2.21
CA ARG A 164 -7.63 30.42 2.43
C ARG A 164 -8.14 28.98 2.58
N VAL A 165 -9.29 28.81 3.24
CA VAL A 165 -9.99 27.51 3.35
C VAL A 165 -10.29 26.90 1.99
N THR A 166 -10.57 27.73 0.96
CA THR A 166 -10.77 27.27 -0.41
C THR A 166 -9.54 26.57 -1.01
N THR A 167 -8.34 27.00 -0.64
CA THR A 167 -7.10 26.36 -1.09
C THR A 167 -6.87 25.03 -0.36
N GLU A 168 -7.16 24.95 0.94
CA GLU A 168 -7.13 23.69 1.69
C GLU A 168 -8.13 22.70 1.09
N HIS A 169 -9.39 23.12 0.84
CA HIS A 169 -10.41 22.26 0.22
C HIS A 169 -10.03 21.79 -1.18
N PHE A 170 -9.43 22.65 -1.99
CA PHE A 170 -8.90 22.28 -3.30
C PHE A 170 -7.84 21.18 -3.17
N ALA A 171 -6.86 21.33 -2.27
CA ALA A 171 -5.79 20.38 -2.04
C ALA A 171 -6.32 19.03 -1.54
N SER A 172 -7.23 19.06 -0.58
CA SER A 172 -7.88 17.87 -0.02
C SER A 172 -8.70 17.13 -1.09
N ALA A 173 -9.48 17.86 -1.92
CA ALA A 173 -10.24 17.28 -3.01
C ALA A 173 -9.35 16.67 -4.08
N PHE A 174 -8.24 17.31 -4.44
CA PHE A 174 -7.26 16.79 -5.39
C PHE A 174 -6.66 15.46 -4.91
N LEU A 175 -6.16 15.42 -3.67
CA LEU A 175 -5.56 14.21 -3.10
C LEU A 175 -6.60 13.10 -2.92
N ARG A 176 -7.82 13.44 -2.53
CA ARG A 176 -8.96 12.51 -2.50
C ARG A 176 -9.19 11.85 -3.86
N GLY A 177 -9.24 12.64 -4.92
CA GLY A 177 -9.40 12.15 -6.30
C GLY A 177 -8.30 11.16 -6.69
N LYS A 178 -7.03 11.47 -6.36
CA LYS A 178 -5.89 10.58 -6.61
C LYS A 178 -6.00 9.26 -5.82
N LEU A 179 -6.38 9.33 -4.55
CA LEU A 179 -6.56 8.13 -3.70
C LEU A 179 -7.72 7.26 -4.18
N LEU A 180 -8.86 7.84 -4.59
CA LEU A 180 -9.98 7.09 -5.17
C LEU A 180 -9.58 6.40 -6.48
N SER A 181 -8.82 7.08 -7.32
CA SER A 181 -8.28 6.47 -8.55
C SER A 181 -7.35 5.29 -8.24
N LEU A 182 -6.48 5.42 -7.24
CA LEU A 182 -5.63 4.32 -6.78
C LEU A 182 -6.46 3.18 -6.20
N LEU A 183 -7.49 3.47 -5.40
CA LEU A 183 -8.37 2.45 -4.84
C LEU A 183 -9.06 1.64 -5.94
N GLN A 184 -9.52 2.28 -7.01
CA GLN A 184 -10.13 1.62 -8.16
C GLN A 184 -9.14 0.79 -8.99
N ALA A 185 -7.87 1.22 -9.07
CA ALA A 185 -6.82 0.51 -9.80
C ALA A 185 -6.47 -0.86 -9.15
N TYR A 186 -6.72 -1.03 -7.86
CA TYR A 186 -6.52 -2.32 -7.18
C TYR A 186 -7.83 -3.12 -7.15
N PRO A 187 -7.91 -4.25 -7.86
CA PRO A 187 -9.15 -5.03 -7.93
C PRO A 187 -9.51 -5.65 -6.59
N SER A 188 -10.78 -5.60 -6.25
CA SER A 188 -11.32 -6.28 -5.07
C SER A 188 -11.35 -7.80 -5.31
N ARG A 189 -10.70 -8.59 -4.45
CA ARG A 189 -10.65 -10.05 -4.56
C ARG A 189 -11.83 -10.67 -3.82
N ARG A 190 -12.74 -11.33 -4.53
CA ARG A 190 -13.99 -11.90 -3.96
C ARG A 190 -13.74 -12.87 -2.78
N ASN A 191 -12.68 -13.64 -2.81
CA ASN A 191 -12.34 -14.66 -1.78
C ASN A 191 -11.41 -14.13 -0.68
N ALA A 192 -11.09 -12.83 -0.67
CA ALA A 192 -10.28 -12.22 0.38
C ALA A 192 -11.14 -11.78 1.57
N PRO A 193 -10.55 -11.66 2.78
CA PRO A 193 -11.26 -11.11 3.92
C PRO A 193 -11.90 -9.75 3.59
N TYR A 194 -13.20 -9.63 3.88
CA TYR A 194 -13.97 -8.44 3.57
C TYR A 194 -13.93 -7.46 4.72
N ILE A 195 -13.53 -6.22 4.42
CA ILE A 195 -13.33 -5.14 5.38
C ILE A 195 -14.18 -3.95 4.97
N LEU A 196 -15.04 -3.47 5.88
CA LEU A 196 -15.70 -2.17 5.77
C LEU A 196 -14.82 -1.12 6.44
N LEU A 197 -14.59 0.01 5.77
CA LEU A 197 -13.69 1.04 6.26
C LEU A 197 -14.26 2.44 5.99
N GLY A 198 -14.21 3.33 6.99
CA GLY A 198 -14.66 4.72 6.83
C GLY A 198 -14.44 5.59 8.06
N GLY A 199 -15.09 6.74 8.09
CA GLY A 199 -15.08 7.70 9.20
C GLY A 199 -16.12 7.37 10.26
N ALA A 200 -15.79 7.57 11.53
CA ALA A 200 -16.74 7.54 12.64
C ALA A 200 -17.89 8.55 12.44
N PRO A 201 -19.02 8.41 13.14
CA PRO A 201 -20.04 9.46 13.12
C PRO A 201 -19.45 10.84 13.42
N THR A 202 -19.90 11.84 12.69
CA THR A 202 -19.42 13.25 12.75
C THR A 202 -17.97 13.47 12.27
N GLU A 203 -17.26 12.43 11.84
CA GLU A 203 -15.90 12.56 11.31
C GLU A 203 -15.92 12.94 9.81
N GLN A 204 -15.33 14.09 9.49
CA GLN A 204 -15.24 14.59 8.11
C GLN A 204 -13.88 14.34 7.45
N HIS A 205 -12.84 14.02 8.23
CA HIS A 205 -11.49 13.79 7.72
C HIS A 205 -11.36 12.34 7.26
N GLU A 206 -11.43 12.15 5.94
CA GLU A 206 -11.45 10.80 5.35
C GLU A 206 -10.12 10.36 4.72
N LEU A 207 -9.17 11.28 4.47
CA LEU A 207 -7.96 10.97 3.68
C LEU A 207 -7.09 9.90 4.33
N GLY A 208 -6.95 9.90 5.66
CA GLY A 208 -6.20 8.87 6.39
C GLY A 208 -6.83 7.49 6.25
N ALA A 209 -8.15 7.41 6.40
CA ALA A 209 -8.91 6.18 6.20
C ALA A 209 -8.84 5.70 4.74
N LEU A 210 -8.91 6.62 3.78
CA LEU A 210 -8.81 6.29 2.35
C LEU A 210 -7.41 5.79 1.96
N MET A 211 -6.33 6.37 2.52
CA MET A 211 -4.97 5.84 2.35
C MET A 211 -4.85 4.41 2.88
N LEU A 212 -5.42 4.12 4.06
CA LEU A 212 -5.47 2.77 4.61
C LEU A 212 -6.24 1.81 3.69
N ALA A 213 -7.38 2.23 3.13
CA ALA A 213 -8.17 1.44 2.19
C ALA A 213 -7.37 1.07 0.94
N VAL A 214 -6.61 2.02 0.35
CA VAL A 214 -5.73 1.77 -0.79
C VAL A 214 -4.65 0.76 -0.44
N LEU A 215 -3.97 0.92 0.70
CA LEU A 215 -2.93 -0.02 1.16
C LEU A 215 -3.48 -1.43 1.36
N LEU A 216 -4.63 -1.57 2.00
CA LEU A 216 -5.24 -2.87 2.20
C LEU A 216 -5.65 -3.54 0.87
N ARG A 217 -6.20 -2.78 -0.08
CA ARG A 217 -6.50 -3.31 -1.42
C ARG A 217 -5.24 -3.72 -2.18
N SER A 218 -4.17 -2.93 -2.11
CA SER A 218 -2.89 -3.28 -2.74
C SER A 218 -2.29 -4.57 -2.19
N LEU A 219 -2.60 -4.90 -0.93
CA LEU A 219 -2.23 -6.16 -0.26
C LEU A 219 -3.19 -7.32 -0.58
N GLY A 220 -4.26 -7.06 -1.34
CA GLY A 220 -5.19 -8.08 -1.82
C GLY A 220 -6.40 -8.32 -0.94
N TYR A 221 -6.71 -7.46 0.04
CA TYR A 221 -7.95 -7.53 0.80
C TYR A 221 -9.16 -7.04 -0.04
N ARG A 222 -10.35 -7.57 0.28
CA ARG A 222 -11.60 -6.99 -0.21
C ARG A 222 -11.98 -5.83 0.71
N VAL A 223 -11.79 -4.59 0.25
CA VAL A 223 -12.10 -3.40 1.04
C VAL A 223 -13.22 -2.62 0.39
N GLU A 224 -14.21 -2.26 1.16
CA GLU A 224 -15.23 -1.29 0.81
C GLU A 224 -15.02 -0.04 1.64
N PHE A 225 -14.76 1.07 0.96
CA PHE A 225 -14.59 2.37 1.59
C PHE A 225 -15.92 3.12 1.57
N LEU A 226 -16.48 3.38 2.74
CA LEU A 226 -17.83 3.94 2.92
C LEU A 226 -17.83 5.47 3.01
N GLY A 227 -16.67 6.11 3.05
CA GLY A 227 -16.56 7.57 3.19
C GLY A 227 -16.57 8.04 4.64
N PRO A 228 -16.77 9.36 4.86
CA PRO A 228 -16.83 9.98 6.19
C PRO A 228 -18.21 9.82 6.83
N ASP A 229 -18.32 10.16 8.12
CA ASP A 229 -19.58 10.38 8.86
C ASP A 229 -20.59 9.22 8.77
N ILE A 230 -20.17 8.02 9.19
CA ILE A 230 -21.00 6.83 9.09
C ILE A 230 -21.75 6.60 10.41
N PRO A 231 -23.10 6.66 10.43
CA PRO A 231 -23.88 6.36 11.62
C PRO A 231 -23.68 4.92 12.11
N VAL A 232 -23.49 4.74 13.43
CA VAL A 232 -23.24 3.41 14.03
C VAL A 232 -24.37 2.43 13.72
N ASP A 233 -25.62 2.86 13.81
CA ASP A 233 -26.77 1.98 13.64
C ASP A 233 -26.89 1.50 12.20
N ASP A 234 -26.77 2.39 11.22
CA ASP A 234 -26.79 2.05 9.80
C ASP A 234 -25.66 1.10 9.42
N LEU A 235 -24.45 1.34 9.98
CA LEU A 235 -23.30 0.47 9.72
C LEU A 235 -23.50 -0.93 10.31
N VAL A 236 -24.09 -1.05 11.50
CA VAL A 236 -24.41 -2.33 12.13
C VAL A 236 -25.46 -3.09 11.31
N ASP A 237 -26.51 -2.40 10.86
CA ASP A 237 -27.53 -2.99 9.99
C ASP A 237 -26.91 -3.47 8.67
N TYR A 238 -26.10 -2.64 8.02
CA TYR A 238 -25.39 -3.02 6.80
C TYR A 238 -24.48 -4.25 7.01
N ALA A 239 -23.73 -4.27 8.10
CA ALA A 239 -22.86 -5.39 8.45
C ALA A 239 -23.64 -6.69 8.72
N SER A 240 -24.90 -6.61 9.15
CA SER A 240 -25.76 -7.78 9.37
C SER A 240 -26.11 -8.52 8.08
N TYR A 241 -26.14 -7.84 6.93
CA TYR A 241 -26.41 -8.40 5.59
C TYR A 241 -25.12 -8.78 4.86
N GLU A 242 -24.11 -7.93 4.92
CA GLU A 242 -22.87 -8.10 4.15
C GLU A 242 -21.85 -9.05 4.80
N HIS A 243 -22.00 -9.33 6.09
CA HIS A 243 -21.13 -10.21 6.88
C HIS A 243 -19.63 -9.93 6.70
N PRO A 244 -19.15 -8.69 6.92
CA PRO A 244 -17.73 -8.39 6.83
C PRO A 244 -16.93 -9.16 7.88
N ALA A 245 -15.68 -9.48 7.57
CA ALA A 245 -14.75 -10.05 8.53
C ALA A 245 -14.26 -9.00 9.54
N MET A 246 -14.22 -7.74 9.12
CA MET A 246 -13.75 -6.63 9.96
C MET A 246 -14.42 -5.31 9.58
N ILE A 247 -14.63 -4.46 10.58
CA ILE A 247 -15.01 -3.05 10.41
C ILE A 247 -13.90 -2.17 11.00
N VAL A 248 -13.49 -1.17 10.26
CA VAL A 248 -12.44 -0.20 10.67
C VAL A 248 -13.01 1.21 10.58
N LEU A 249 -12.99 1.94 11.69
CA LEU A 249 -13.44 3.34 11.73
C LEU A 249 -12.32 4.27 12.19
N SER A 250 -12.17 5.39 11.47
CA SER A 250 -11.23 6.45 11.79
C SER A 250 -11.92 7.60 12.51
N ALA A 251 -11.28 8.17 13.54
CA ALA A 251 -11.73 9.38 14.21
C ALA A 251 -10.52 10.30 14.47
N THR A 252 -10.61 11.54 14.00
CA THR A 252 -9.58 12.57 14.21
C THR A 252 -9.94 13.53 15.32
N THR A 253 -11.23 13.58 15.70
CA THR A 253 -11.75 14.43 16.76
C THR A 253 -12.25 13.63 17.96
N THR A 254 -12.14 14.20 19.16
CA THR A 254 -12.66 13.55 20.39
C THR A 254 -14.16 13.26 20.32
N PRO A 255 -15.03 14.16 19.81
CA PRO A 255 -16.46 13.84 19.66
C PRO A 255 -16.70 12.62 18.77
N ALA A 256 -16.07 12.55 17.60
CA ALA A 256 -16.20 11.41 16.70
C ALA A 256 -15.71 10.09 17.34
N ALA A 257 -14.58 10.14 18.06
CA ALA A 257 -14.09 8.97 18.79
C ALA A 257 -15.07 8.48 19.85
N LEU A 258 -15.73 9.36 20.56
CA LEU A 258 -16.69 8.99 21.62
C LEU A 258 -17.95 8.32 21.08
N GLU A 259 -18.35 8.59 19.83
CA GLU A 259 -19.47 7.91 19.17
C GLU A 259 -19.21 6.40 18.98
N LEU A 260 -17.95 5.99 18.95
CA LEU A 260 -17.55 4.58 18.78
C LEU A 260 -17.79 3.71 20.03
N LYS A 261 -18.12 4.28 21.18
CA LYS A 261 -18.32 3.52 22.44
C LYS A 261 -19.34 2.41 22.34
N ARG A 262 -20.41 2.61 21.56
CA ARG A 262 -21.51 1.65 21.42
C ARG A 262 -21.25 0.61 20.34
N MET A 263 -20.25 0.80 19.51
CA MET A 263 -20.01 -0.02 18.31
C MET A 263 -19.83 -1.50 18.64
N GLN A 264 -18.89 -1.80 19.54
CA GLN A 264 -18.57 -3.20 19.90
C GLN A 264 -19.74 -3.94 20.52
N GLU A 265 -20.56 -3.28 21.37
CA GLU A 265 -21.75 -3.89 21.98
C GLU A 265 -22.79 -4.25 20.92
N LYS A 266 -23.03 -3.34 19.96
CA LYS A 266 -24.00 -3.57 18.88
C LYS A 266 -23.54 -4.70 17.96
N LEU A 267 -22.26 -4.72 17.57
CA LEU A 267 -21.70 -5.77 16.72
C LEU A 267 -21.77 -7.16 17.36
N ARG A 268 -21.59 -7.27 18.69
CA ARG A 268 -21.70 -8.56 19.40
C ARG A 268 -23.07 -9.20 19.32
N LYS A 269 -24.13 -8.43 19.03
CA LYS A 269 -25.50 -8.93 18.87
C LYS A 269 -25.74 -9.58 17.50
N LEU A 270 -24.83 -9.38 16.55
CA LEU A 270 -24.93 -10.00 15.23
C LEU A 270 -24.58 -11.49 15.28
N ARG A 271 -25.23 -12.29 14.44
CA ARG A 271 -25.00 -13.74 14.33
C ARG A 271 -23.54 -14.06 13.95
N SER A 272 -22.94 -13.22 13.12
CA SER A 272 -21.52 -13.27 12.74
C SER A 272 -20.91 -11.91 13.05
N ALA A 273 -20.42 -11.74 14.27
CA ALA A 273 -19.84 -10.47 14.71
C ALA A 273 -18.49 -10.21 14.03
N PRO A 274 -18.33 -9.12 13.26
CA PRO A 274 -17.03 -8.76 12.68
C PRO A 274 -16.05 -8.31 13.76
N VAL A 275 -14.77 -8.40 13.46
CA VAL A 275 -13.74 -7.76 14.28
C VAL A 275 -13.89 -6.24 14.15
N PHE A 276 -13.93 -5.53 15.27
CA PHE A 276 -13.97 -4.07 15.27
C PHE A 276 -12.59 -3.49 15.57
N GLY A 277 -12.10 -2.65 14.65
CA GLY A 277 -10.86 -1.89 14.77
C GLY A 277 -11.12 -0.40 14.63
N TYR A 278 -10.32 0.40 15.31
CA TYR A 278 -10.40 1.85 15.24
C TYR A 278 -9.02 2.50 15.32
N GLY A 279 -8.90 3.72 14.79
CA GLY A 279 -7.69 4.52 14.82
C GLY A 279 -7.98 5.99 14.52
N GLY A 280 -6.93 6.75 14.28
CA GLY A 280 -6.99 8.16 13.94
C GLY A 280 -6.46 9.08 15.05
N MET A 281 -6.20 10.33 14.70
CA MET A 281 -5.48 11.30 15.53
C MET A 281 -6.10 11.56 16.90
N ALA A 282 -7.42 11.42 17.06
CA ALA A 282 -8.08 11.57 18.36
C ALA A 282 -7.48 10.68 19.44
N PHE A 283 -7.09 9.46 19.07
CA PHE A 283 -6.53 8.47 20.00
C PHE A 283 -5.05 8.67 20.30
N ASP A 284 -4.35 9.44 19.48
CA ASP A 284 -2.94 9.80 19.71
C ASP A 284 -2.82 11.04 20.60
N LEU A 285 -3.70 12.01 20.38
CA LEU A 285 -3.79 13.21 21.19
C LEU A 285 -4.40 12.94 22.57
N ASN A 286 -5.30 11.96 22.68
CA ASN A 286 -5.99 11.62 23.92
C ASN A 286 -5.93 10.09 24.15
N PRO A 287 -4.79 9.54 24.62
CA PRO A 287 -4.60 8.10 24.79
C PRO A 287 -5.63 7.43 25.71
N GLU A 288 -6.21 8.17 26.66
CA GLU A 288 -7.26 7.69 27.58
C GLU A 288 -8.56 7.28 26.85
N LEU A 289 -8.78 7.74 25.61
CA LEU A 289 -9.90 7.29 24.80
C LEU A 289 -9.80 5.80 24.45
N ARG A 290 -8.60 5.24 24.37
CA ARG A 290 -8.36 3.82 24.06
C ARG A 290 -8.94 2.90 25.14
N GLU A 291 -8.96 3.36 26.40
CA GLU A 291 -9.57 2.63 27.52
C GLU A 291 -11.11 2.73 27.51
N LYS A 292 -11.64 3.81 26.94
CA LYS A 292 -13.08 4.11 26.94
C LYS A 292 -13.84 3.49 25.77
N ILE A 293 -13.12 3.05 24.72
CA ILE A 293 -13.71 2.55 23.49
C ILE A 293 -13.41 1.06 23.33
N PRO A 294 -14.40 0.19 23.51
CA PRO A 294 -14.23 -1.24 23.32
C PRO A 294 -13.94 -1.56 21.86
N GLY A 295 -12.92 -2.38 21.61
CA GLY A 295 -12.49 -2.78 20.28
C GLY A 295 -10.97 -2.89 20.21
N ASN A 296 -10.43 -2.86 19.00
CA ASN A 296 -8.99 -2.99 18.77
C ASN A 296 -8.43 -1.66 18.25
N TYR A 297 -7.60 -0.99 19.05
CA TYR A 297 -6.84 0.14 18.56
C TYR A 297 -5.78 -0.33 17.57
N LEU A 298 -5.78 0.25 16.36
CA LEU A 298 -4.95 -0.22 15.26
C LEU A 298 -3.56 0.42 15.18
N GLY A 299 -3.26 1.37 16.07
CA GLY A 299 -1.98 2.07 16.07
C GLY A 299 -2.08 3.48 15.52
N ASN A 300 -0.98 4.22 15.65
CA ASN A 300 -0.86 5.62 15.28
C ASN A 300 -0.22 5.85 13.90
N THR A 301 0.13 4.80 13.18
CA THR A 301 0.65 4.89 11.81
C THR A 301 -0.08 3.93 10.88
N LEU A 302 -0.04 4.18 9.57
CA LEU A 302 -0.63 3.30 8.57
C LEU A 302 0.05 1.92 8.57
N GLU A 303 1.36 1.86 8.83
CA GLU A 303 2.11 0.60 8.94
C GLU A 303 1.58 -0.27 10.06
N LEU A 304 1.43 0.31 11.26
CA LEU A 304 0.90 -0.40 12.43
C LEU A 304 -0.55 -0.82 12.20
N ALA A 305 -1.36 0.05 11.59
CA ALA A 305 -2.75 -0.28 11.26
C ALA A 305 -2.83 -1.48 10.32
N VAL A 306 -2.05 -1.50 9.25
CA VAL A 306 -1.97 -2.64 8.31
C VAL A 306 -1.49 -3.91 9.01
N GLN A 307 -0.47 -3.83 9.86
CA GLN A 307 0.05 -4.98 10.60
C GLN A 307 -0.99 -5.55 11.57
N ASN A 308 -1.63 -4.69 12.37
CA ASN A 308 -2.62 -5.11 13.36
C ASN A 308 -3.87 -5.69 12.69
N ILE A 309 -4.35 -5.13 11.58
CA ILE A 309 -5.45 -5.70 10.78
C ILE A 309 -5.09 -7.11 10.32
N LYS A 310 -3.90 -7.31 9.77
CA LYS A 310 -3.42 -8.61 9.30
C LYS A 310 -3.38 -9.64 10.44
N GLU A 311 -2.89 -9.25 11.61
CA GLU A 311 -2.85 -10.14 12.80
C GLU A 311 -4.24 -10.49 13.30
N LEU A 312 -5.14 -9.51 13.42
CA LEU A 312 -6.51 -9.72 13.89
C LEU A 312 -7.29 -10.67 12.97
N LEU A 313 -7.19 -10.47 11.65
CA LEU A 313 -7.85 -11.33 10.68
C LEU A 313 -7.26 -12.74 10.64
N SER A 314 -5.95 -12.91 10.87
CA SER A 314 -5.32 -14.23 10.92
C SER A 314 -5.74 -15.05 12.16
N ARG A 315 -6.00 -14.39 13.29
CA ARG A 315 -6.51 -15.04 14.54
C ARG A 315 -7.97 -15.46 14.40
N GLY A 316 -8.79 -14.68 13.69
CA GLY A 316 -10.20 -14.98 13.42
C GLY A 316 -10.39 -16.24 12.56
N GLY A 317 -9.55 -16.44 11.54
CA GLY A 317 -9.59 -17.61 10.66
C GLY A 317 -9.27 -18.94 11.36
N LYS A 318 -8.50 -18.94 12.44
CA LYS A 318 -8.20 -20.17 13.21
C LYS A 318 -9.35 -20.66 14.08
N LYS A 319 -10.31 -19.79 14.45
CA LYS A 319 -11.49 -20.20 15.24
C LYS A 319 -12.60 -20.85 14.39
N SER A 320 -12.61 -20.59 13.07
CA SER A 320 -13.64 -21.15 12.17
C SER A 320 -13.32 -22.55 11.62
N VAL A 321 -12.11 -23.07 11.82
CA VAL A 321 -11.68 -24.40 11.33
C VAL A 321 -11.84 -25.50 12.41
N LEU A 322 -12.20 -25.12 13.63
CA LEU A 322 -12.35 -26.02 14.79
C LEU A 322 -13.78 -26.07 15.38
N ALA A 323 -14.78 -25.58 14.62
CA ALA A 323 -16.18 -25.65 15.02
C ALA A 323 -17.02 -26.49 14.05
#